data_13fbf3a8582d734685f9166cfc70a7e8
#
_entry.id   13fbf3a8582d734685f9166cfc70a7e8
#
_cell.length_a   1.000
_cell.length_b   1.000
_cell.length_c   1.000
_cell.angle_alpha   90.00
_cell.angle_beta   90.00
_cell.angle_gamma   90.00
#
_symmetry.space_group_name_H-M   'P 1'
#
loop_
_entity.id
_entity.type
_entity.pdbx_description
1 polymer ?
#
loop_
_entity_poly.entity_id
_entity_poly.type
_entity_poly.pdbx_seq_one_letter_code
_entity_poly.pdbx_strand_id
1 'polypeptide(L)'
;MPQGVPAVVPEDGLTTRQRRNRPLLVVHTGEMKGKSTAAFGMALRAWNQGWSVGVFQFVKSAKWRVGEENALKVLGESGEGGPVTWHKMGEGWSWTRKQGTDEDHAANAREGWEQIKRDLAAETYRFLVLDEFTYLLKWGWLDIDDVVEALANRPGQQHVVITGRDAHPRLVEIADLVMETTKVKHPMDAGQKGQRGIEW
;
A
#
# COMPACT_ATOMS: atom_id res chain seq x y z
N MET A 1 -10.94 -18.70 -15.18
CA MET A 1 -11.27 -18.49 -13.76
C MET A 1 -12.78 -18.53 -13.62
N PRO A 2 -13.36 -19.23 -12.65
CA PRO A 2 -14.78 -19.12 -12.41
C PRO A 2 -15.06 -17.66 -12.05
N GLN A 3 -15.91 -17.01 -12.83
CA GLN A 3 -16.40 -15.69 -12.48
C GLN A 3 -17.30 -15.89 -11.26
N GLY A 4 -16.89 -15.35 -10.11
CA GLY A 4 -17.73 -15.31 -8.94
C GLY A 4 -19.00 -14.54 -9.30
N VAL A 5 -20.14 -15.20 -9.20
CA VAL A 5 -21.42 -14.51 -9.29
C VAL A 5 -21.63 -13.85 -7.93
N PRO A 6 -21.78 -12.50 -7.84
CA PRO A 6 -22.06 -11.86 -6.57
C PRO A 6 -23.37 -12.41 -6.00
N ALA A 7 -23.38 -12.67 -4.69
CA ALA A 7 -24.55 -13.19 -3.98
C ALA A 7 -25.77 -12.24 -4.11
N VAL A 8 -25.51 -10.94 -4.25
CA VAL A 8 -26.50 -9.89 -4.51
C VAL A 8 -25.91 -8.90 -5.50
N VAL A 9 -26.61 -8.61 -6.60
CA VAL A 9 -26.30 -7.48 -7.46
C VAL A 9 -27.08 -6.28 -6.92
N PRO A 10 -26.42 -5.22 -6.43
CA PRO A 10 -27.13 -4.03 -5.92
C PRO A 10 -27.99 -3.39 -7.02
N GLU A 11 -29.20 -2.99 -6.67
CA GLU A 11 -30.10 -2.20 -7.55
C GLU A 11 -29.76 -0.70 -7.44
N ASP A 12 -28.51 -0.33 -7.74
CA ASP A 12 -27.98 1.05 -7.65
C ASP A 12 -27.97 1.77 -9.01
N GLY A 13 -28.55 1.15 -10.05
CA GLY A 13 -28.60 1.72 -11.40
C GLY A 13 -27.26 1.77 -12.14
N LEU A 14 -26.16 1.29 -11.55
CA LEU A 14 -24.84 1.31 -12.18
C LEU A 14 -24.72 0.25 -13.28
N THR A 15 -24.20 0.65 -14.41
CA THR A 15 -23.84 -0.26 -15.50
C THR A 15 -22.62 -1.12 -15.13
N THR A 16 -22.44 -2.26 -15.78
CA THR A 16 -21.25 -3.12 -15.62
C THR A 16 -19.96 -2.35 -15.86
N ARG A 17 -19.94 -1.39 -16.80
CA ARG A 17 -18.78 -0.56 -17.09
C ARG A 17 -18.45 0.38 -15.92
N GLN A 18 -19.45 1.02 -15.32
CA GLN A 18 -19.27 1.89 -14.16
C GLN A 18 -18.76 1.08 -12.96
N ARG A 19 -19.29 -0.12 -12.72
CA ARG A 19 -18.81 -1.01 -11.64
C ARG A 19 -17.36 -1.44 -11.84
N ARG A 20 -16.94 -1.75 -13.09
CA ARG A 20 -15.55 -2.13 -13.41
C ARG A 20 -14.56 -0.98 -13.24
N ASN A 21 -15.01 0.26 -13.34
CA ASN A 21 -14.17 1.45 -13.24
C ASN A 21 -14.23 2.12 -11.86
N ARG A 22 -14.95 1.53 -10.89
CA ARG A 22 -14.98 2.07 -9.54
C ARG A 22 -13.61 1.97 -8.88
N PRO A 23 -13.09 3.06 -8.28
CA PRO A 23 -11.84 3.01 -7.54
C PRO A 23 -11.96 2.09 -6.33
N LEU A 24 -10.92 1.32 -6.04
CA LEU A 24 -10.89 0.36 -4.95
C LEU A 24 -9.92 0.81 -3.86
N LEU A 25 -10.32 0.63 -2.61
CA LEU A 25 -9.45 0.63 -1.45
C LEU A 25 -9.18 -0.83 -1.06
N VAL A 26 -7.91 -1.22 -1.10
CA VAL A 26 -7.45 -2.58 -0.84
C VAL A 26 -6.57 -2.60 0.40
N VAL A 27 -6.80 -3.54 1.31
CA VAL A 27 -5.96 -3.73 2.51
C VAL A 27 -5.38 -5.14 2.50
N HIS A 28 -4.05 -5.22 2.51
CA HIS A 28 -3.31 -6.46 2.74
C HIS A 28 -2.76 -6.46 4.16
N THR A 29 -3.31 -7.31 5.02
CA THR A 29 -2.94 -7.39 6.43
C THR A 29 -2.53 -8.80 6.85
N GLY A 30 -2.36 -9.04 8.14
CA GLY A 30 -1.96 -10.32 8.71
C GLY A 30 -0.47 -10.44 9.02
N GLU A 31 -0.12 -11.50 9.75
CA GLU A 31 1.20 -11.63 10.37
C GLU A 31 2.32 -12.01 9.40
N MET A 32 1.99 -12.60 8.25
CA MET A 32 2.96 -13.26 7.42
C MET A 32 3.36 -12.47 6.17
N LYS A 33 4.28 -13.06 5.40
CA LYS A 33 4.86 -12.50 4.16
C LYS A 33 3.87 -12.48 3.01
N GLY A 34 4.17 -11.65 2.00
CA GLY A 34 3.39 -11.57 0.77
C GLY A 34 2.53 -10.32 0.63
N LYS A 35 2.30 -9.54 1.71
CA LYS A 35 1.50 -8.31 1.66
C LYS A 35 2.06 -7.28 0.66
N SER A 36 3.32 -6.88 0.86
CA SER A 36 3.99 -5.92 -0.04
C SER A 36 4.18 -6.50 -1.44
N THR A 37 4.58 -7.79 -1.54
CA THR A 37 4.73 -8.47 -2.84
C THR A 37 3.41 -8.47 -3.63
N ALA A 38 2.28 -8.71 -2.98
CA ALA A 38 0.97 -8.63 -3.62
C ALA A 38 0.64 -7.20 -4.09
N ALA A 39 0.90 -6.19 -3.24
CA ALA A 39 0.69 -4.78 -3.58
C ALA A 39 1.56 -4.35 -4.77
N PHE A 40 2.84 -4.72 -4.78
CA PHE A 40 3.74 -4.41 -5.91
C PHE A 40 3.39 -5.19 -7.18
N GLY A 41 2.88 -6.41 -7.06
CA GLY A 41 2.29 -7.14 -8.19
C GLY A 41 1.08 -6.43 -8.79
N MET A 42 0.24 -5.80 -7.96
CA MET A 42 -0.87 -4.94 -8.43
C MET A 42 -0.33 -3.65 -9.07
N ALA A 43 0.72 -3.03 -8.50
CA ALA A 43 1.39 -1.87 -9.08
C ALA A 43 1.96 -2.16 -10.48
N LEU A 44 2.57 -3.33 -10.67
CA LEU A 44 3.04 -3.79 -11.98
C LEU A 44 1.88 -3.92 -12.99
N ARG A 45 0.73 -4.43 -12.56
CA ARG A 45 -0.47 -4.48 -13.43
C ARG A 45 -0.98 -3.09 -13.79
N ALA A 46 -0.99 -2.16 -12.81
CA ALA A 46 -1.39 -0.77 -13.01
C ALA A 46 -0.45 -0.06 -14.00
N TRP A 47 0.87 -0.21 -13.82
CA TRP A 47 1.88 0.27 -14.74
C TRP A 47 1.63 -0.19 -16.18
N ASN A 48 1.36 -1.49 -16.38
CA ASN A 48 1.09 -2.06 -17.70
C ASN A 48 -0.21 -1.51 -18.36
N GLN A 49 -1.12 -0.93 -17.57
CA GLN A 49 -2.30 -0.24 -18.10
C GLN A 49 -2.04 1.24 -18.43
N GLY A 50 -0.79 1.71 -18.33
CA GLY A 50 -0.44 3.12 -18.54
C GLY A 50 -0.85 4.02 -17.37
N TRP A 51 -1.16 3.48 -16.19
CA TRP A 51 -1.58 4.28 -15.04
C TRP A 51 -0.38 4.88 -14.31
N SER A 52 -0.52 6.12 -13.83
CA SER A 52 0.46 6.71 -12.92
C SER A 52 0.43 5.96 -11.58
N VAL A 53 1.61 5.49 -11.16
CA VAL A 53 1.79 4.70 -9.94
C VAL A 53 2.63 5.48 -8.93
N GLY A 54 2.10 5.67 -7.71
CA GLY A 54 2.82 6.21 -6.57
C GLY A 54 3.03 5.13 -5.52
N VAL A 55 4.26 4.93 -5.06
CA VAL A 55 4.59 4.05 -3.95
C VAL A 55 5.13 4.87 -2.79
N PHE A 56 4.49 4.81 -1.65
CA PHE A 56 4.90 5.44 -0.40
C PHE A 56 5.28 4.34 0.59
N GLN A 57 6.58 4.18 0.80
CA GLN A 57 7.12 3.12 1.66
C GLN A 57 7.48 3.67 3.03
N PHE A 58 6.77 3.22 4.06
CA PHE A 58 6.99 3.57 5.46
C PHE A 58 7.86 2.52 6.17
N VAL A 59 8.35 2.84 7.37
CA VAL A 59 9.04 1.93 8.31
C VAL A 59 10.39 1.39 7.82
N LYS A 60 10.59 1.18 6.53
CA LYS A 60 11.85 0.67 5.98
C LYS A 60 12.86 1.83 5.81
N SER A 61 14.07 1.66 6.36
CA SER A 61 15.13 2.66 6.21
C SER A 61 15.60 2.79 4.75
N ALA A 62 16.20 3.94 4.40
CA ALA A 62 16.79 4.18 3.08
C ALA A 62 17.87 3.13 2.69
N LYS A 63 18.48 2.47 3.68
CA LYS A 63 19.45 1.38 3.48
C LYS A 63 18.81 0.06 3.07
N TRP A 64 17.51 -0.12 3.32
CA TRP A 64 16.80 -1.33 2.93
C TRP A 64 16.40 -1.25 1.45
N ARG A 65 17.06 -2.05 0.64
CA ARG A 65 16.73 -2.15 -0.79
C ARG A 65 15.81 -3.34 -1.00
N VAL A 66 14.64 -3.07 -1.55
CA VAL A 66 13.75 -4.12 -2.07
C VAL A 66 13.92 -4.21 -3.57
N GLY A 67 13.95 -5.44 -4.10
CA GLY A 67 14.14 -5.67 -5.53
C GLY A 67 13.08 -5.01 -6.39
N GLU A 68 11.87 -4.97 -5.90
CA GLU A 68 10.71 -4.37 -6.57
C GLU A 68 10.87 -2.84 -6.77
N GLU A 69 11.54 -2.12 -5.86
CA GLU A 69 11.80 -0.68 -6.02
C GLU A 69 12.59 -0.41 -7.29
N ASN A 70 13.72 -1.10 -7.46
CA ASN A 70 14.56 -0.91 -8.63
C ASN A 70 13.83 -1.32 -9.92
N ALA A 71 13.14 -2.45 -9.90
CA ALA A 71 12.41 -2.95 -11.06
C ALA A 71 11.29 -1.98 -11.49
N LEU A 72 10.48 -1.52 -10.56
CA LEU A 72 9.37 -0.60 -10.85
C LEU A 72 9.88 0.78 -11.32
N LYS A 73 10.99 1.30 -10.78
CA LYS A 73 11.61 2.55 -11.26
C LYS A 73 12.08 2.41 -12.71
N VAL A 74 12.82 1.34 -13.03
CA VAL A 74 13.28 1.07 -14.40
C VAL A 74 12.10 0.94 -15.36
N LEU A 75 11.04 0.24 -14.97
CA LEU A 75 9.83 0.13 -15.77
C LEU A 75 9.14 1.48 -15.96
N GLY A 76 9.05 2.31 -14.92
CA GLY A 76 8.46 3.65 -14.99
C GLY A 76 9.21 4.58 -15.96
N GLU A 77 10.52 4.38 -16.14
CA GLU A 77 11.38 5.13 -17.05
C GLU A 77 11.41 4.56 -18.48
N SER A 78 10.92 3.34 -18.68
CA SER A 78 10.99 2.63 -19.97
C SER A 78 10.14 3.23 -21.08
N GLY A 79 9.08 3.97 -20.75
CA GLY A 79 8.10 4.46 -21.70
C GLY A 79 7.08 3.42 -22.20
N GLU A 80 7.20 2.17 -21.76
CA GLU A 80 6.32 1.05 -22.17
C GLU A 80 5.00 0.99 -21.37
N GLY A 81 4.92 1.72 -20.25
CA GLY A 81 3.75 1.76 -19.37
C GLY A 81 3.54 3.13 -18.74
N GLY A 82 2.87 3.15 -17.59
CA GLY A 82 2.67 4.40 -16.84
C GLY A 82 3.92 4.84 -16.07
N PRO A 83 4.00 6.14 -15.67
CA PRO A 83 5.08 6.61 -14.81
C PRO A 83 4.99 5.97 -13.42
N VAL A 84 6.15 5.69 -12.81
CA VAL A 84 6.24 5.18 -11.43
C VAL A 84 7.10 6.11 -10.60
N THR A 85 6.54 6.58 -9.48
CA THR A 85 7.27 7.36 -8.47
C THR A 85 7.35 6.57 -7.18
N TRP A 86 8.54 6.50 -6.59
CA TRP A 86 8.77 5.78 -5.33
C TRP A 86 9.28 6.74 -4.26
N HIS A 87 8.51 6.89 -3.19
CA HIS A 87 8.80 7.72 -2.04
C HIS A 87 9.21 6.85 -0.85
N LYS A 88 10.40 7.07 -0.32
CA LYS A 88 10.83 6.50 0.97
C LYS A 88 10.50 7.48 2.07
N MET A 89 9.43 7.20 2.79
CA MET A 89 8.94 8.06 3.87
C MET A 89 9.68 7.80 5.20
N GLY A 90 10.64 6.89 5.19
CA GLY A 90 11.36 6.43 6.37
C GLY A 90 12.84 6.83 6.40
N GLU A 91 13.27 7.90 5.75
CA GLU A 91 14.64 8.42 5.91
C GLU A 91 14.88 8.79 7.37
N GLY A 92 15.66 7.97 8.07
CA GLY A 92 15.90 8.09 9.52
C GLY A 92 15.26 7.00 10.38
N TRP A 93 14.41 6.16 9.81
CA TRP A 93 13.78 5.03 10.52
C TRP A 93 14.72 3.82 10.54
N SER A 94 15.37 3.60 11.64
CA SER A 94 16.00 2.32 11.88
C SER A 94 15.17 1.54 12.88
N TRP A 95 14.93 0.24 12.62
CA TRP A 95 14.44 -0.70 13.62
C TRP A 95 15.28 -0.70 14.90
N THR A 96 16.44 -0.07 14.88
CA THR A 96 17.38 -0.02 15.99
C THR A 96 17.22 1.24 16.85
N ARG A 97 16.17 2.05 16.72
CA ARG A 97 15.88 3.23 17.58
C ARG A 97 17.11 4.12 17.89
N LYS A 98 18.14 4.10 17.06
CA LYS A 98 19.42 4.76 17.36
C LYS A 98 19.55 6.16 16.80
N GLN A 99 18.61 6.62 15.96
CA GLN A 99 18.60 7.98 15.41
C GLN A 99 17.17 8.52 15.41
N GLY A 100 16.90 9.55 16.18
CA GLY A 100 15.61 10.19 16.37
C GLY A 100 14.81 9.66 17.57
N THR A 101 13.89 10.48 18.04
CA THR A 101 12.92 10.16 19.09
C THR A 101 11.65 9.57 18.47
N ASP A 102 10.79 8.95 19.28
CA ASP A 102 9.48 8.49 18.81
C ASP A 102 8.64 9.65 18.24
N GLU A 103 8.82 10.88 18.78
CA GLU A 103 8.17 12.09 18.27
C GLU A 103 8.71 12.53 16.91
N ASP A 104 10.01 12.40 16.65
CA ASP A 104 10.59 12.69 15.33
C ASP A 104 10.01 11.74 14.27
N HIS A 105 9.84 10.48 14.62
CA HIS A 105 9.23 9.48 13.75
C HIS A 105 7.75 9.77 13.49
N ALA A 106 7.01 10.15 14.53
CA ALA A 106 5.62 10.55 14.41
C ALA A 106 5.45 11.82 13.55
N ALA A 107 6.34 12.81 13.70
CA ALA A 107 6.34 14.02 12.89
C ALA A 107 6.57 13.70 11.40
N ASN A 108 7.56 12.85 11.07
CA ASN A 108 7.82 12.40 9.71
C ASN A 108 6.64 11.61 9.12
N ALA A 109 5.98 10.78 9.95
CA ALA A 109 4.78 10.04 9.53
C ALA A 109 3.64 11.00 9.18
N ARG A 110 3.40 12.02 10.01
CA ARG A 110 2.39 13.05 9.75
C ARG A 110 2.71 13.85 8.49
N GLU A 111 3.96 14.27 8.29
CA GLU A 111 4.37 14.98 7.07
C GLU A 111 4.15 14.12 5.82
N GLY A 112 4.53 12.83 5.88
CA GLY A 112 4.29 11.88 4.80
C GLY A 112 2.81 11.70 4.49
N TRP A 113 1.97 11.65 5.52
CA TRP A 113 0.52 11.58 5.35
C TRP A 113 -0.05 12.86 4.73
N GLU A 114 0.40 14.02 5.15
CA GLU A 114 0.01 15.29 4.53
C GLU A 114 0.39 15.35 3.04
N GLN A 115 1.55 14.80 2.65
CA GLN A 115 1.91 14.67 1.25
C GLN A 115 0.94 13.76 0.50
N ILE A 116 0.59 12.60 1.05
CA ILE A 116 -0.37 11.69 0.45
C ILE A 116 -1.74 12.34 0.28
N LYS A 117 -2.23 13.11 1.28
CA LYS A 117 -3.49 13.86 1.15
C LYS A 117 -3.44 14.89 0.01
N ARG A 118 -2.32 15.59 -0.16
CA ARG A 118 -2.14 16.52 -1.30
C ARG A 118 -2.16 15.78 -2.64
N ASP A 119 -1.49 14.63 -2.73
CA ASP A 119 -1.45 13.82 -3.94
C ASP A 119 -2.82 13.21 -4.27
N LEU A 120 -3.57 12.80 -3.26
CA LEU A 120 -4.97 12.35 -3.42
C LEU A 120 -5.86 13.49 -3.92
N ALA A 121 -5.77 14.68 -3.31
CA ALA A 121 -6.58 15.83 -3.72
C ALA A 121 -6.27 16.31 -5.14
N ALA A 122 -5.00 16.21 -5.56
CA ALA A 122 -4.53 16.57 -6.90
C ALA A 122 -4.71 15.46 -7.95
N GLU A 123 -5.19 14.27 -7.56
CA GLU A 123 -5.28 13.08 -8.41
C GLU A 123 -3.93 12.74 -9.10
N THR A 124 -2.80 12.95 -8.39
CA THR A 124 -1.45 12.78 -8.93
C THR A 124 -1.22 11.35 -9.43
N TYR A 125 -1.74 10.37 -8.71
CA TYR A 125 -1.59 8.96 -9.04
C TYR A 125 -2.96 8.30 -9.23
N ARG A 126 -3.06 7.48 -10.26
CA ARG A 126 -4.23 6.61 -10.45
C ARG A 126 -4.15 5.34 -9.60
N PHE A 127 -2.96 4.93 -9.21
CA PHE A 127 -2.71 3.78 -8.36
C PHE A 127 -1.67 4.12 -7.29
N LEU A 128 -2.05 4.01 -6.02
CA LEU A 128 -1.17 4.27 -4.88
C LEU A 128 -0.93 2.98 -4.10
N VAL A 129 0.32 2.79 -3.67
CA VAL A 129 0.68 1.78 -2.67
C VAL A 129 1.19 2.49 -1.43
N LEU A 130 0.55 2.27 -0.29
CA LEU A 130 0.97 2.72 1.03
C LEU A 130 1.56 1.52 1.77
N ASP A 131 2.87 1.29 1.56
CA ASP A 131 3.55 0.10 2.08
C ASP A 131 3.94 0.27 3.55
N GLU A 132 3.58 -0.72 4.39
CA GLU A 132 3.74 -0.73 5.85
C GLU A 132 3.00 0.40 6.58
N PHE A 133 1.95 0.94 5.98
CA PHE A 133 1.19 2.10 6.49
C PHE A 133 0.42 1.80 7.78
N THR A 134 -0.07 0.56 7.97
CA THR A 134 -0.86 0.21 9.15
C THR A 134 -0.11 0.42 10.47
N TYR A 135 1.23 0.38 10.44
CA TYR A 135 2.04 0.64 11.62
C TYR A 135 1.91 2.07 12.14
N LEU A 136 1.66 3.05 11.26
CA LEU A 136 1.48 4.45 11.66
C LEU A 136 0.22 4.63 12.52
N LEU A 137 -0.83 3.88 12.18
CA LEU A 137 -2.06 3.81 12.96
C LEU A 137 -1.86 3.01 14.26
N LYS A 138 -1.20 1.87 14.17
CA LYS A 138 -0.90 1.01 15.33
C LYS A 138 -0.10 1.74 16.41
N TRP A 139 0.84 2.61 16.02
CA TRP A 139 1.66 3.38 16.95
C TRP A 139 1.04 4.71 17.38
N GLY A 140 -0.16 5.02 16.87
CA GLY A 140 -0.88 6.26 17.20
C GLY A 140 -0.21 7.52 16.62
N TRP A 141 0.58 7.38 15.56
CA TRP A 141 1.23 8.53 14.90
C TRP A 141 0.31 9.29 13.97
N LEU A 142 -0.71 8.60 13.44
CA LEU A 142 -1.79 9.17 12.63
C LEU A 142 -3.14 8.93 13.30
N ASP A 143 -4.04 9.89 13.13
CA ASP A 143 -5.42 9.76 13.54
C ASP A 143 -6.19 8.90 12.54
N ILE A 144 -6.87 7.88 13.04
CA ILE A 144 -7.66 6.97 12.20
C ILE A 144 -8.85 7.68 11.54
N ASP A 145 -9.45 8.68 12.18
CA ASP A 145 -10.59 9.40 11.64
C ASP A 145 -10.17 10.25 10.43
N ASP A 146 -9.03 10.94 10.52
CA ASP A 146 -8.45 11.69 9.39
C ASP A 146 -8.08 10.75 8.22
N VAL A 147 -7.51 9.57 8.52
CA VAL A 147 -7.16 8.59 7.48
C VAL A 147 -8.40 8.03 6.79
N VAL A 148 -9.41 7.64 7.55
CA VAL A 148 -10.66 7.10 7.01
C VAL A 148 -11.38 8.15 6.17
N GLU A 149 -11.48 9.38 6.66
CA GLU A 149 -12.13 10.48 5.94
C GLU A 149 -11.43 10.78 4.60
N ALA A 150 -10.11 10.92 4.62
CA ALA A 150 -9.33 11.20 3.42
C ALA A 150 -9.43 10.08 2.37
N LEU A 151 -9.36 8.81 2.79
CA LEU A 151 -9.44 7.66 1.89
C LEU A 151 -10.86 7.44 1.34
N ALA A 152 -11.90 7.64 2.17
CA ALA A 152 -13.29 7.46 1.74
C ALA A 152 -13.73 8.55 0.76
N ASN A 153 -13.26 9.79 0.96
CA ASN A 153 -13.65 10.95 0.15
C ASN A 153 -12.64 11.31 -0.95
N ARG A 154 -11.66 10.44 -1.22
CA ARG A 154 -10.68 10.69 -2.28
C ARG A 154 -11.38 10.90 -3.64
N PRO A 155 -10.99 11.93 -4.41
CA PRO A 155 -11.63 12.24 -5.68
C PRO A 155 -11.24 11.26 -6.79
N GLY A 156 -11.96 11.32 -7.90
CA GLY A 156 -11.61 10.66 -9.15
C GLY A 156 -11.60 9.14 -9.10
N GLN A 157 -10.64 8.55 -9.81
CA GLN A 157 -10.52 7.09 -9.99
C GLN A 157 -9.21 6.55 -9.41
N GLN A 158 -8.90 6.92 -8.18
CA GLN A 158 -7.67 6.53 -7.53
C GLN A 158 -7.83 5.23 -6.75
N HIS A 159 -7.12 4.18 -7.19
CA HIS A 159 -7.01 2.94 -6.42
C HIS A 159 -5.93 3.08 -5.36
N VAL A 160 -6.21 2.64 -4.16
CA VAL A 160 -5.25 2.68 -3.04
C VAL A 160 -5.08 1.26 -2.48
N VAL A 161 -3.83 0.82 -2.34
CA VAL A 161 -3.48 -0.45 -1.70
C VAL A 161 -2.65 -0.15 -0.45
N ILE A 162 -3.12 -0.61 0.68
CA ILE A 162 -2.47 -0.44 1.98
C ILE A 162 -1.91 -1.78 2.43
N THR A 163 -0.66 -1.79 2.93
CA THR A 163 -0.08 -2.99 3.51
C THR A 163 0.34 -2.76 4.95
N GLY A 164 0.45 -3.85 5.69
CA GLY A 164 1.01 -3.91 7.03
C GLY A 164 0.26 -4.87 7.95
N ARG A 165 0.79 -5.08 9.16
CA ARG A 165 0.15 -5.94 10.16
C ARG A 165 -0.91 -5.17 10.94
N ASP A 166 -1.83 -5.89 11.56
CA ASP A 166 -2.80 -5.34 12.51
C ASP A 166 -3.58 -4.14 11.93
N ALA A 167 -4.14 -4.30 10.73
CA ALA A 167 -4.97 -3.26 10.13
C ALA A 167 -6.09 -2.83 11.09
N HIS A 168 -6.23 -1.51 11.28
CA HIS A 168 -7.24 -0.96 12.17
C HIS A 168 -8.65 -1.35 11.70
N PRO A 169 -9.58 -1.77 12.61
CA PRO A 169 -10.92 -2.23 12.22
C PRO A 169 -11.69 -1.24 11.34
N ARG A 170 -11.60 0.06 11.61
CA ARG A 170 -12.24 1.09 10.78
C ARG A 170 -11.66 1.20 9.37
N LEU A 171 -10.37 0.90 9.19
CA LEU A 171 -9.76 0.81 7.87
C LEU A 171 -10.29 -0.40 7.10
N VAL A 172 -10.45 -1.53 7.80
CA VAL A 172 -11.05 -2.76 7.25
C VAL A 172 -12.51 -2.53 6.85
N GLU A 173 -13.26 -1.78 7.65
CA GLU A 173 -14.68 -1.47 7.40
C GLU A 173 -14.89 -0.68 6.10
N ILE A 174 -14.04 0.31 5.79
CA ILE A 174 -14.19 1.12 4.58
C ILE A 174 -13.52 0.50 3.33
N ALA A 175 -12.75 -0.56 3.50
CA ALA A 175 -12.04 -1.21 2.38
C ALA A 175 -12.99 -2.02 1.50
N ASP A 176 -12.79 -1.93 0.18
CA ASP A 176 -13.52 -2.74 -0.82
C ASP A 176 -13.00 -4.18 -0.90
N LEU A 177 -11.72 -4.39 -0.56
CA LEU A 177 -11.06 -5.70 -0.55
C LEU A 177 -10.08 -5.79 0.61
N VAL A 178 -10.23 -6.80 1.44
CA VAL A 178 -9.30 -7.10 2.53
C VAL A 178 -8.75 -8.52 2.34
N MET A 179 -7.43 -8.65 2.41
CA MET A 179 -6.75 -9.94 2.40
C MET A 179 -5.87 -10.07 3.64
N GLU A 180 -5.98 -11.21 4.31
CA GLU A 180 -5.18 -11.53 5.48
C GLU A 180 -4.21 -12.67 5.19
N THR A 181 -2.91 -12.45 5.46
CA THR A 181 -1.88 -13.47 5.31
C THR A 181 -1.70 -14.24 6.61
N THR A 182 -1.81 -15.56 6.53
CA THR A 182 -1.65 -16.46 7.68
C THR A 182 -0.43 -17.36 7.49
N LYS A 183 0.19 -17.77 8.63
CA LYS A 183 1.32 -18.70 8.58
C LYS A 183 0.84 -20.14 8.49
N VAL A 184 1.06 -20.78 7.37
CA VAL A 184 0.93 -22.23 7.25
C VAL A 184 2.24 -22.91 7.59
N LYS A 185 3.35 -22.43 7.01
CA LYS A 185 4.72 -22.92 7.24
C LYS A 185 5.72 -21.80 6.91
N HIS A 186 6.80 -21.70 7.66
CA HIS A 186 7.83 -20.68 7.42
C HIS A 186 9.24 -21.26 7.55
N PRO A 187 10.19 -20.94 6.65
CA PRO A 187 11.56 -21.44 6.73
C PRO A 187 12.28 -21.11 8.04
N MET A 188 11.95 -19.98 8.66
CA MET A 188 12.50 -19.62 9.98
C MET A 188 12.15 -20.63 11.09
N ASP A 189 11.04 -21.34 10.99
CA ASP A 189 10.65 -22.38 11.96
C ASP A 189 11.65 -23.57 11.91
N ALA A 190 12.38 -23.71 10.78
CA ALA A 190 13.48 -24.67 10.59
C ALA A 190 14.88 -24.01 10.72
N GLY A 191 14.95 -22.78 11.29
CA GLY A 191 16.22 -22.06 11.47
C GLY A 191 16.79 -21.42 10.22
N GLN A 192 16.08 -21.42 9.09
CA GLN A 192 16.53 -20.81 7.85
C GLN A 192 16.39 -19.29 7.91
N LYS A 193 17.43 -18.57 7.49
CA LYS A 193 17.42 -17.10 7.38
C LYS A 193 16.80 -16.64 6.07
N GLY A 194 16.43 -15.36 6.01
CA GLY A 194 15.94 -14.73 4.79
C GLY A 194 16.95 -14.83 3.63
N GLN A 195 16.44 -14.96 2.42
CA GLN A 195 17.25 -15.18 1.21
C GLN A 195 17.07 -14.02 0.22
N ARG A 196 18.19 -13.61 -0.38
CA ARG A 196 18.19 -12.64 -1.47
C ARG A 196 17.43 -13.19 -2.69
N GLY A 197 16.60 -12.35 -3.30
CA GLY A 197 15.75 -12.77 -4.42
C GLY A 197 14.43 -13.45 -4.01
N ILE A 198 14.29 -13.79 -2.70
CA ILE A 198 13.04 -14.33 -2.14
C ILE A 198 12.46 -13.34 -1.14
N GLU A 199 13.30 -12.74 -0.31
CA GLU A 199 12.87 -11.85 0.78
C GLU A 199 13.10 -10.36 0.47
N TRP A 200 14.10 -10.05 -0.36
CA TRP A 200 14.46 -8.71 -0.83
C TRP A 200 15.21 -8.73 -2.17
#